data_fb1278b2a784e072bd786b8fb7f059e4
#
_entry.id   fb1278b2a784e072bd786b8fb7f059e4
#
_cell.length_a   1.000
_cell.length_b   1.000
_cell.length_c   1.000
_cell.angle_alpha   90.00
_cell.angle_beta   90.00
_cell.angle_gamma   90.00
#
_symmetry.space_group_name_H-M   'P 1'
#
loop_
_entity.id
_entity.type
_entity.pdbx_description
1 polymer ?
#
loop_
_entity_poly.entity_id
_entity_poly.type
_entity_poly.pdbx_seq_one_letter_code
_entity_poly.pdbx_strand_id
1 'polypeptide(L)'
;MFLVFCFVSLLGSAQMPTRYDVPIAGNAYVTHQADRARVTDRGIRNWTAPETVVSAFFHVSEPQAVTLSLKGRGHATMLMTCGGEKQMVKFDSDEMVEAGSLEVNIEKAGHIRVDIQGVECLGGHFADISDIGVTLRDGRVTCVKDFEYYWGRRGPSVHMNYHLPKGEDYEWFYNEVTVPEEGETMGSYYMAAGFGEGYFGMQYNSPTERRVLFSVWSPFDTQDPRDIPEDKRVKMLRHGQDVHIGEFGNEGSGGQSYLRYPWKAGQTYSFLMRVRPDGKGNTISLLLCS
;
A
#
# COMPACT_ATOMS: atom_id res chain seq x y z
N MET A 1 60.93 40.08 12.12
CA MET A 1 60.12 39.13 11.30
C MET A 1 58.86 38.82 12.13
N PHE A 2 57.80 39.59 11.93
CA PHE A 2 56.54 39.39 12.64
C PHE A 2 55.67 38.40 11.86
N LEU A 3 55.32 37.25 12.49
CA LEU A 3 54.37 36.32 11.93
C LEU A 3 52.95 36.80 12.35
N VAL A 4 52.14 37.18 11.37
CA VAL A 4 50.72 37.47 11.54
C VAL A 4 49.98 36.17 11.39
N PHE A 5 49.41 35.61 12.47
CA PHE A 5 48.45 34.51 12.41
C PHE A 5 47.06 35.04 12.05
N CYS A 6 46.61 34.83 10.82
CA CYS A 6 45.21 35.00 10.45
C CYS A 6 44.37 33.82 11.00
N PHE A 7 43.60 34.09 12.03
CA PHE A 7 42.49 33.18 12.43
C PHE A 7 41.36 33.37 11.42
N VAL A 8 41.19 32.43 10.53
CA VAL A 8 39.95 32.28 9.74
C VAL A 8 38.94 31.59 10.62
N SER A 9 38.04 32.33 11.26
CA SER A 9 36.84 31.74 11.89
C SER A 9 35.88 31.27 10.80
N LEU A 10 35.80 29.96 10.57
CA LEU A 10 34.74 29.33 9.82
C LEU A 10 33.45 29.48 10.64
N LEU A 11 32.71 30.55 10.41
CA LEU A 11 31.31 30.64 10.81
C LEU A 11 30.52 29.67 9.92
N GLY A 12 30.37 28.43 10.37
CA GLY A 12 29.43 27.53 9.80
C GLY A 12 28.03 28.12 9.92
N SER A 13 27.42 28.45 8.81
CA SER A 13 26.03 28.89 8.75
C SER A 13 25.19 27.75 9.29
N ALA A 14 24.68 27.86 10.52
CA ALA A 14 23.77 26.90 11.08
C ALA A 14 22.49 26.90 10.21
N GLN A 15 22.26 25.83 9.47
CA GLN A 15 21.07 25.68 8.65
C GLN A 15 19.84 25.68 9.58
N MET A 16 18.85 26.50 9.29
CA MET A 16 17.61 26.52 10.05
C MET A 16 16.88 25.21 9.89
N PRO A 17 16.31 24.65 10.97
CA PRO A 17 15.54 23.42 10.86
C PRO A 17 14.40 23.55 9.86
N THR A 18 14.23 22.55 9.03
CA THR A 18 13.15 22.46 8.05
C THR A 18 12.04 21.58 8.58
N ARG A 19 10.81 22.06 8.48
CA ARG A 19 9.62 21.31 8.83
C ARG A 19 9.00 20.65 7.62
N TYR A 20 8.55 19.41 7.80
CA TYR A 20 7.79 18.60 6.85
C TYR A 20 6.50 18.16 7.51
N ASP A 21 5.38 18.21 6.77
CA ASP A 21 4.13 17.58 7.16
C ASP A 21 4.01 16.24 6.42
N VAL A 22 3.83 15.17 7.18
CA VAL A 22 3.60 13.81 6.68
C VAL A 22 2.12 13.50 6.86
N PRO A 23 1.29 13.56 5.78
CA PRO A 23 -0.13 13.28 5.88
C PRO A 23 -0.38 11.85 6.37
N ILE A 24 -1.34 11.68 7.28
CA ILE A 24 -1.79 10.35 7.73
C ILE A 24 -2.37 9.57 6.55
N ALA A 25 -3.12 10.24 5.68
CA ALA A 25 -3.54 9.66 4.40
C ALA A 25 -2.34 9.23 3.57
N GLY A 26 -2.32 7.99 3.09
CA GLY A 26 -1.25 7.46 2.26
C GLY A 26 0.02 7.02 3.00
N ASN A 27 0.23 7.47 4.25
CA ASN A 27 1.43 7.14 5.01
C ASN A 27 1.16 6.34 6.29
N ALA A 28 -0.10 6.19 6.72
CA ALA A 28 -0.43 5.47 7.95
C ALA A 28 -1.44 4.34 7.70
N TYR A 29 -1.37 3.33 8.58
CA TYR A 29 -2.22 2.14 8.57
C TYR A 29 -2.64 1.79 9.99
N VAL A 30 -3.81 1.17 10.15
CA VAL A 30 -4.16 0.52 11.41
C VAL A 30 -3.39 -0.80 11.47
N THR A 31 -2.37 -0.86 12.33
CA THR A 31 -1.47 -2.02 12.46
C THR A 31 -1.88 -2.97 13.58
N HIS A 32 -2.67 -2.49 14.52
CA HIS A 32 -3.40 -3.31 15.49
C HIS A 32 -4.82 -2.77 15.62
N GLN A 33 -5.82 -3.61 15.39
CA GLN A 33 -7.21 -3.20 15.33
C GLN A 33 -8.03 -3.82 16.45
N ALA A 34 -8.55 -2.98 17.35
CA ALA A 34 -9.43 -3.38 18.44
C ALA A 34 -10.86 -2.80 18.30
N ASP A 35 -11.06 -1.88 17.34
CA ASP A 35 -12.33 -1.22 17.06
C ASP A 35 -12.58 -1.09 15.54
N ARG A 36 -13.35 -0.08 15.13
CA ARG A 36 -13.62 0.22 13.72
C ARG A 36 -12.78 1.40 13.19
N ALA A 37 -11.64 1.68 13.84
CA ALA A 37 -10.75 2.73 13.39
C ALA A 37 -10.28 2.49 11.95
N ARG A 38 -10.22 3.55 11.18
CA ARG A 38 -9.72 3.51 9.81
C ARG A 38 -9.02 4.82 9.45
N VAL A 39 -7.95 4.70 8.71
CA VAL A 39 -7.29 5.83 8.08
C VAL A 39 -8.06 6.20 6.81
N THR A 40 -8.35 7.48 6.65
CA THR A 40 -9.08 8.04 5.50
C THR A 40 -8.23 9.14 4.84
N ASP A 41 -8.73 9.70 3.74
CA ASP A 41 -8.16 10.89 3.10
C ASP A 41 -8.14 12.15 3.98
N ARG A 42 -8.93 12.16 5.07
CA ARG A 42 -9.13 13.31 5.96
C ARG A 42 -8.68 13.05 7.40
N GLY A 43 -7.90 12.00 7.65
CA GLY A 43 -7.45 11.62 8.98
C GLY A 43 -8.02 10.29 9.46
N ILE A 44 -7.98 10.05 10.78
CA ILE A 44 -8.39 8.79 11.39
C ILE A 44 -9.84 8.90 11.85
N ARG A 45 -10.67 7.92 11.51
CA ARG A 45 -12.10 7.89 11.85
C ARG A 45 -12.46 6.66 12.66
N ASN A 46 -13.54 6.77 13.45
CA ASN A 46 -14.14 5.69 14.27
C ASN A 46 -13.15 5.08 15.27
N TRP A 47 -12.22 5.87 15.78
CA TRP A 47 -11.25 5.43 16.77
C TRP A 47 -11.81 5.58 18.17
N THR A 48 -12.07 4.46 18.83
CA THR A 48 -12.75 4.41 20.14
C THR A 48 -12.03 3.51 21.16
N ALA A 49 -11.18 2.57 20.68
CA ALA A 49 -10.45 1.65 21.55
C ALA A 49 -8.98 2.06 21.72
N PRO A 50 -8.50 2.17 22.98
CA PRO A 50 -7.10 2.54 23.24
C PRO A 50 -6.09 1.47 22.77
N GLU A 51 -6.50 0.22 22.61
CA GLU A 51 -5.66 -0.86 22.12
C GLU A 51 -5.38 -0.74 20.60
N THR A 52 -6.19 0.01 19.88
CA THR A 52 -5.95 0.24 18.44
C THR A 52 -4.69 1.06 18.23
N VAL A 53 -3.79 0.57 17.38
CA VAL A 53 -2.55 1.26 16.99
C VAL A 53 -2.64 1.71 15.55
N VAL A 54 -2.37 2.97 15.31
CA VAL A 54 -2.15 3.52 13.98
C VAL A 54 -0.67 3.81 13.81
N SER A 55 -0.04 3.19 12.80
CA SER A 55 1.38 3.37 12.50
C SER A 55 1.55 4.14 11.22
N ALA A 56 2.33 5.21 11.26
CA ALA A 56 2.72 5.99 10.11
C ALA A 56 4.17 5.69 9.69
N PHE A 57 4.43 5.73 8.38
CA PHE A 57 5.72 5.41 7.80
C PHE A 57 6.15 6.52 6.82
N PHE A 58 7.39 6.96 6.94
CA PHE A 58 8.01 7.93 6.04
C PHE A 58 9.52 7.70 6.01
N HIS A 59 10.21 8.25 5.01
CA HIS A 59 11.65 8.08 4.84
C HIS A 59 12.39 9.35 5.26
N VAL A 60 13.46 9.19 6.05
CA VAL A 60 14.42 10.25 6.40
C VAL A 60 15.75 9.94 5.70
N SER A 61 16.29 10.91 4.97
CA SER A 61 17.45 10.70 4.10
C SER A 61 18.81 10.69 4.82
N GLU A 62 18.87 11.22 6.05
CA GLU A 62 20.12 11.38 6.80
C GLU A 62 19.94 10.97 8.26
N PRO A 63 20.95 10.31 8.89
CA PRO A 63 20.93 10.02 10.33
C PRO A 63 21.09 11.34 11.12
N GLN A 64 20.14 11.65 12.00
CA GLN A 64 20.12 12.85 12.83
C GLN A 64 19.04 12.80 13.90
N ALA A 65 19.09 13.75 14.83
CA ALA A 65 17.95 14.02 15.69
C ALA A 65 16.81 14.67 14.90
N VAL A 66 15.59 14.19 15.08
CA VAL A 66 14.36 14.74 14.51
C VAL A 66 13.38 15.06 15.63
N THR A 67 12.57 16.10 15.42
CA THR A 67 11.47 16.41 16.34
C THR A 67 10.15 16.05 15.66
N LEU A 68 9.33 15.25 16.34
CA LEU A 68 8.04 14.81 15.87
C LEU A 68 6.92 15.49 16.63
N SER A 69 5.85 15.85 15.93
CA SER A 69 4.61 16.40 16.48
C SER A 69 3.40 15.75 15.81
N LEU A 70 2.22 15.88 16.38
CA LEU A 70 0.97 15.47 15.76
C LEU A 70 0.14 16.71 15.44
N LYS A 71 -0.48 16.73 14.27
CA LYS A 71 -1.49 17.72 13.91
C LYS A 71 -2.85 17.04 13.94
N GLY A 72 -3.75 17.58 14.73
CA GLY A 72 -5.05 16.96 14.94
C GLY A 72 -6.02 17.85 15.70
N ARG A 73 -7.20 17.32 15.97
CA ARG A 73 -8.26 17.97 16.76
C ARG A 73 -9.01 16.95 17.61
N GLY A 74 -9.67 17.43 18.65
CA GLY A 74 -10.48 16.63 19.55
C GLY A 74 -10.10 16.88 21.00
N HIS A 75 -10.74 16.13 21.91
CA HIS A 75 -10.52 16.21 23.35
C HIS A 75 -10.01 14.85 23.83
N ALA A 76 -8.70 14.61 23.65
CA ALA A 76 -8.10 13.30 23.92
C ALA A 76 -6.62 13.42 24.26
N THR A 77 -6.12 12.43 24.99
CA THR A 77 -4.69 12.20 25.18
C THR A 77 -4.26 11.00 24.32
N MET A 78 -3.24 11.23 23.51
CA MET A 78 -2.66 10.24 22.63
C MET A 78 -1.25 9.88 23.11
N LEU A 79 -0.81 8.65 22.86
CA LEU A 79 0.57 8.23 23.03
C LEU A 79 1.22 8.15 21.66
N MET A 80 2.27 8.94 21.44
CA MET A 80 3.15 8.86 20.28
C MET A 80 4.42 8.09 20.64
N THR A 81 4.81 7.11 19.81
CA THR A 81 6.00 6.28 20.03
C THR A 81 6.83 6.21 18.74
N CYS A 82 8.14 6.41 18.84
CA CYS A 82 9.08 6.29 17.72
C CYS A 82 10.47 5.89 18.25
N GLY A 83 11.09 4.85 17.67
CA GLY A 83 12.47 4.44 18.03
C GLY A 83 12.66 4.06 19.50
N GLY A 84 11.59 3.69 20.22
CA GLY A 84 11.60 3.42 21.66
C GLY A 84 11.26 4.63 22.52
N GLU A 85 11.38 5.85 22.00
CA GLU A 85 10.97 7.08 22.69
C GLU A 85 9.45 7.25 22.67
N LYS A 86 8.90 7.86 23.72
CA LYS A 86 7.44 7.99 23.91
C LYS A 86 7.07 9.36 24.42
N GLN A 87 5.95 9.87 23.97
CA GLN A 87 5.37 11.11 24.46
C GLN A 87 3.85 11.04 24.52
N MET A 88 3.30 11.56 25.61
CA MET A 88 1.86 11.84 25.74
C MET A 88 1.57 13.17 25.05
N VAL A 89 0.64 13.15 24.12
CA VAL A 89 0.20 14.31 23.35
C VAL A 89 -1.26 14.61 23.66
N LYS A 90 -1.53 15.76 24.24
CA LYS A 90 -2.90 16.18 24.58
C LYS A 90 -3.49 17.08 23.50
N PHE A 91 -4.67 16.74 23.03
CA PHE A 91 -5.54 17.60 22.23
C PHE A 91 -6.70 18.11 23.10
N ASP A 92 -7.01 19.38 22.98
CA ASP A 92 -8.14 20.02 23.66
C ASP A 92 -8.68 21.16 22.78
N SER A 93 -9.03 20.83 21.53
CA SER A 93 -9.46 21.81 20.53
C SER A 93 -10.33 21.13 19.46
N ASP A 94 -11.40 21.82 19.06
CA ASP A 94 -12.23 21.44 17.90
C ASP A 94 -11.57 21.84 16.57
N GLU A 95 -10.60 22.75 16.60
CA GLU A 95 -9.80 23.15 15.44
C GLU A 95 -8.55 22.28 15.32
N MET A 96 -8.03 22.16 14.09
CA MET A 96 -6.75 21.49 13.83
C MET A 96 -5.61 22.25 14.46
N VAL A 97 -4.96 21.66 15.46
CA VAL A 97 -3.81 22.21 16.15
C VAL A 97 -2.63 21.25 16.10
N GLU A 98 -1.44 21.80 16.21
CA GLU A 98 -0.24 21.01 16.39
C GLU A 98 0.03 20.80 17.88
N ALA A 99 0.36 19.57 18.27
CA ALA A 99 0.62 19.20 19.64
C ALA A 99 1.76 18.17 19.74
N GLY A 100 2.46 18.19 20.86
CA GLY A 100 3.59 17.31 21.11
C GLY A 100 4.91 17.82 20.52
N SER A 101 6.02 17.27 21.03
CA SER A 101 7.38 17.57 20.60
C SER A 101 8.30 16.43 21.04
N LEU A 102 8.21 15.28 20.37
CA LEU A 102 9.02 14.10 20.65
C LEU A 102 10.35 14.19 19.90
N GLU A 103 11.44 14.26 20.62
CA GLU A 103 12.78 14.17 20.04
C GLU A 103 13.21 12.70 19.92
N VAL A 104 13.68 12.33 18.71
CA VAL A 104 14.12 10.97 18.39
C VAL A 104 15.43 11.04 17.62
N ASN A 105 16.41 10.24 18.04
CA ASN A 105 17.66 10.12 17.29
C ASN A 105 17.53 9.01 16.23
N ILE A 106 17.65 9.38 14.96
CA ILE A 106 17.63 8.47 13.82
C ILE A 106 19.07 8.07 13.51
N GLU A 107 19.43 6.83 13.84
CA GLU A 107 20.80 6.32 13.69
C GLU A 107 21.20 6.03 12.25
N LYS A 108 20.23 5.73 11.39
CA LYS A 108 20.43 5.39 9.97
C LYS A 108 19.36 6.02 9.10
N ALA A 109 19.77 6.51 7.93
CA ALA A 109 18.83 6.88 6.88
C ALA A 109 17.92 5.70 6.53
N GLY A 110 16.62 5.95 6.34
CA GLY A 110 15.67 4.88 6.05
C GLY A 110 14.23 5.23 6.41
N HIS A 111 13.40 4.21 6.39
CA HIS A 111 12.01 4.34 6.78
C HIS A 111 11.87 4.37 8.30
N ILE A 112 11.12 5.35 8.77
CA ILE A 112 10.79 5.58 10.18
C ILE A 112 9.35 5.14 10.39
N ARG A 113 9.10 4.49 11.52
CA ARG A 113 7.77 4.14 11.99
C ARG A 113 7.41 4.96 13.22
N VAL A 114 6.26 5.60 13.18
CA VAL A 114 5.66 6.32 14.30
C VAL A 114 4.35 5.64 14.67
N ASP A 115 4.23 5.14 15.88
CA ASP A 115 3.00 4.54 16.40
C ASP A 115 2.22 5.58 17.20
N ILE A 116 0.91 5.62 16.97
CA ILE A 116 -0.03 6.49 17.66
C ILE A 116 -1.11 5.60 18.29
N GLN A 117 -1.36 5.80 19.59
CA GLN A 117 -2.40 5.10 20.34
C GLN A 117 -3.26 6.09 21.11
N GLY A 118 -4.53 5.76 21.30
CA GLY A 118 -5.39 6.47 22.24
C GLY A 118 -5.05 6.08 23.67
N VAL A 119 -5.13 7.04 24.60
CA VAL A 119 -4.95 6.78 26.04
C VAL A 119 -6.21 7.13 26.80
N GLU A 120 -6.73 8.32 26.60
CA GLU A 120 -7.93 8.84 27.23
C GLU A 120 -8.67 9.78 26.26
N CYS A 121 -9.98 9.75 26.24
CA CYS A 121 -10.77 10.66 25.42
C CYS A 121 -12.06 11.12 26.15
N LEU A 122 -12.47 12.33 25.85
CA LEU A 122 -13.78 12.85 26.20
C LEU A 122 -14.74 12.65 25.01
N GLY A 123 -15.95 12.16 25.27
CA GLY A 123 -16.95 11.96 24.21
C GLY A 123 -16.84 10.65 23.42
N GLY A 124 -16.01 9.68 23.90
CA GLY A 124 -15.96 8.31 23.35
C GLY A 124 -15.21 8.15 22.03
N HIS A 125 -14.52 9.19 21.56
CA HIS A 125 -13.68 9.16 20.36
C HIS A 125 -12.32 9.80 20.63
N PHE A 126 -11.26 9.16 20.09
CA PHE A 126 -9.92 9.74 20.11
C PHE A 126 -9.75 10.85 19.08
N ALA A 127 -8.63 11.58 19.18
CA ALA A 127 -8.34 12.71 18.31
C ALA A 127 -8.29 12.30 16.82
N ASP A 128 -8.84 13.17 15.99
CA ASP A 128 -8.74 13.08 14.53
C ASP A 128 -7.38 13.67 14.11
N ILE A 129 -6.42 12.79 13.80
CA ILE A 129 -5.06 13.17 13.41
C ILE A 129 -5.00 13.27 11.88
N SER A 130 -4.49 14.39 11.37
CA SER A 130 -4.32 14.63 9.94
C SER A 130 -2.88 14.43 9.45
N ASP A 131 -1.89 14.85 10.25
CA ASP A 131 -0.48 14.85 9.86
C ASP A 131 0.44 14.51 11.04
N ILE A 132 1.65 14.04 10.71
CA ILE A 132 2.81 14.05 11.59
C ILE A 132 3.72 15.17 11.14
N GLY A 133 4.01 16.12 12.03
CA GLY A 133 5.05 17.12 11.83
C GLY A 133 6.42 16.50 12.06
N VAL A 134 7.35 16.68 11.12
CA VAL A 134 8.74 16.23 11.23
C VAL A 134 9.65 17.41 11.02
N THR A 135 10.42 17.78 12.03
CA THR A 135 11.41 18.86 11.95
C THR A 135 12.81 18.26 12.00
N LEU A 136 13.64 18.61 11.02
CA LEU A 136 15.02 18.15 10.90
C LEU A 136 15.94 19.26 10.37
N ARG A 137 17.26 19.12 10.59
CA ARG A 137 18.24 20.12 10.14
C ARG A 137 18.80 19.81 8.77
N ASP A 138 19.15 18.54 8.55
CA ASP A 138 19.85 18.09 7.35
C ASP A 138 19.01 17.09 6.57
N GLY A 139 19.20 17.05 5.25
CA GLY A 139 18.50 16.11 4.38
C GLY A 139 17.02 16.44 4.16
N ARG A 140 16.22 15.39 3.98
CA ARG A 140 14.80 15.51 3.61
C ARG A 140 13.93 14.39 4.17
N VAL A 141 12.65 14.69 4.29
CA VAL A 141 11.59 13.70 4.49
C VAL A 141 10.94 13.36 3.14
N THR A 142 10.80 12.08 2.84
CA THR A 142 10.04 11.60 1.69
C THR A 142 8.83 10.82 2.18
N CYS A 143 7.66 11.21 1.72
CA CYS A 143 6.38 10.60 2.04
C CYS A 143 5.41 10.76 0.87
N VAL A 144 4.28 10.05 0.91
CA VAL A 144 3.18 10.24 -0.04
C VAL A 144 2.46 11.55 0.31
N LYS A 145 2.45 12.53 -0.61
CA LYS A 145 1.80 13.84 -0.42
C LYS A 145 0.46 13.93 -1.14
N ASP A 146 0.45 13.53 -2.40
CA ASP A 146 -0.74 13.57 -3.27
C ASP A 146 -1.41 12.20 -3.22
N PHE A 147 -2.08 11.93 -2.09
CA PHE A 147 -2.74 10.65 -1.86
C PHE A 147 -4.10 10.63 -2.52
N GLU A 148 -4.27 9.70 -3.45
CA GLU A 148 -5.56 9.36 -4.01
C GLU A 148 -6.05 8.04 -3.43
N TYR A 149 -7.17 8.07 -2.67
CA TYR A 149 -7.65 6.95 -1.86
C TYR A 149 -7.89 5.67 -2.68
N TYR A 150 -8.44 5.81 -3.87
CA TYR A 150 -8.76 4.67 -4.72
C TYR A 150 -7.51 3.85 -5.08
N TRP A 151 -6.42 4.52 -5.44
CA TRP A 151 -5.16 3.87 -5.81
C TRP A 151 -4.26 3.57 -4.61
N GLY A 152 -4.17 4.50 -3.69
CA GLY A 152 -3.21 4.47 -2.60
C GLY A 152 -3.48 3.42 -1.51
N ARG A 153 -4.70 2.88 -1.45
CA ARG A 153 -5.06 1.79 -0.50
C ARG A 153 -4.98 0.40 -1.11
N ARG A 154 -4.62 0.30 -2.36
CA ARG A 154 -4.27 -0.97 -2.99
C ARG A 154 -2.87 -1.40 -2.54
N GLY A 155 -2.64 -2.72 -2.53
CA GLY A 155 -1.31 -3.25 -2.28
C GLY A 155 -0.30 -2.71 -3.31
N PRO A 156 0.97 -2.50 -2.93
CA PRO A 156 2.00 -2.12 -3.89
C PRO A 156 2.15 -3.21 -4.94
N SER A 157 2.45 -2.81 -6.18
CA SER A 157 2.69 -3.75 -7.27
C SER A 157 4.00 -3.44 -7.98
N VAL A 158 4.71 -4.50 -8.36
CA VAL A 158 5.91 -4.43 -9.19
C VAL A 158 5.66 -5.29 -10.42
N HIS A 159 5.93 -4.74 -11.60
CA HIS A 159 5.71 -5.41 -12.87
C HIS A 159 7.01 -5.59 -13.63
N MET A 160 7.22 -6.79 -14.15
CA MET A 160 8.25 -7.06 -15.16
C MET A 160 7.59 -7.00 -16.54
N ASN A 161 8.07 -6.11 -17.39
CA ASN A 161 7.56 -5.97 -18.75
C ASN A 161 8.35 -6.89 -19.69
N TYR A 162 7.65 -7.71 -20.46
CA TYR A 162 8.23 -8.48 -21.54
C TYR A 162 8.29 -7.64 -22.82
N HIS A 163 9.49 -7.43 -23.34
CA HIS A 163 9.69 -6.72 -24.58
C HIS A 163 9.49 -7.67 -25.76
N LEU A 164 8.32 -7.60 -26.37
CA LEU A 164 8.00 -8.37 -27.57
C LEU A 164 8.41 -7.60 -28.84
N PRO A 165 8.88 -8.27 -29.92
CA PRO A 165 9.08 -7.64 -31.20
C PRO A 165 7.83 -6.92 -31.70
N LYS A 166 8.01 -5.70 -32.23
CA LYS A 166 6.88 -4.90 -32.72
C LYS A 166 6.34 -5.47 -34.03
N GLY A 167 5.02 -5.52 -34.15
CA GLY A 167 4.32 -5.92 -35.38
C GLY A 167 4.13 -7.41 -35.55
N GLU A 168 4.39 -8.18 -34.50
CA GLU A 168 4.10 -9.61 -34.46
C GLU A 168 3.00 -9.90 -33.46
N ASP A 169 2.09 -10.82 -33.81
CA ASP A 169 1.03 -11.31 -32.95
C ASP A 169 1.47 -12.63 -32.29
N TYR A 170 1.31 -12.69 -30.98
CA TYR A 170 1.66 -13.87 -30.19
C TYR A 170 0.40 -14.52 -29.64
N GLU A 171 0.17 -15.76 -30.06
CA GLU A 171 -1.00 -16.53 -29.61
C GLU A 171 -0.74 -17.25 -28.28
N TRP A 172 0.51 -17.56 -27.97
CA TRP A 172 0.90 -18.34 -26.81
C TRP A 172 1.90 -17.63 -25.93
N PHE A 173 1.68 -17.71 -24.62
CA PHE A 173 2.61 -17.25 -23.61
C PHE A 173 2.83 -18.35 -22.56
N TYR A 174 4.10 -18.66 -22.29
CA TYR A 174 4.52 -19.61 -21.25
C TYR A 174 5.53 -18.96 -20.32
N ASN A 175 5.35 -19.18 -19.02
CA ASN A 175 6.40 -18.88 -18.04
C ASN A 175 6.29 -19.82 -16.83
N GLU A 176 7.30 -19.74 -15.97
CA GLU A 176 7.37 -20.44 -14.71
C GLU A 176 7.52 -19.42 -13.58
N VAL A 177 6.81 -19.65 -12.47
CA VAL A 177 6.83 -18.80 -11.30
C VAL A 177 7.21 -19.61 -10.07
N THR A 178 8.25 -19.17 -9.38
CA THR A 178 8.63 -19.66 -8.06
C THR A 178 8.51 -18.51 -7.08
N VAL A 179 7.62 -18.61 -6.09
CA VAL A 179 7.56 -17.67 -4.98
C VAL A 179 8.63 -18.09 -3.98
N PRO A 180 9.67 -17.28 -3.70
CA PRO A 180 10.65 -17.64 -2.69
C PRO A 180 10.00 -17.67 -1.29
N GLU A 181 10.53 -18.48 -0.38
CA GLU A 181 9.96 -18.64 0.97
C GLU A 181 9.90 -17.30 1.73
N GLU A 182 10.93 -16.47 1.63
CA GLU A 182 10.99 -15.13 2.23
C GLU A 182 10.08 -14.11 1.53
N GLY A 183 9.60 -14.40 0.33
CA GLY A 183 8.68 -13.57 -0.46
C GLY A 183 7.22 -13.95 -0.30
N GLU A 184 6.93 -15.00 0.47
CA GLU A 184 5.56 -15.46 0.70
C GLU A 184 4.83 -14.55 1.69
N THR A 185 3.87 -13.76 1.20
CA THR A 185 3.12 -12.81 2.03
C THR A 185 1.61 -13.01 1.84
N MET A 186 0.90 -13.17 2.95
CA MET A 186 -0.56 -13.25 2.94
C MET A 186 -1.18 -11.96 2.40
N GLY A 187 -2.19 -12.09 1.55
CA GLY A 187 -2.83 -10.97 0.85
C GLY A 187 -2.18 -10.65 -0.50
N SER A 188 -1.11 -11.37 -0.90
CA SER A 188 -0.42 -11.13 -2.17
C SER A 188 -1.03 -11.89 -3.33
N TYR A 189 -0.90 -11.29 -4.51
CA TYR A 189 -1.13 -11.92 -5.81
C TYR A 189 0.19 -11.97 -6.59
N TYR A 190 0.61 -13.17 -6.97
CA TYR A 190 1.80 -13.43 -7.76
C TYR A 190 1.37 -13.68 -9.20
N MET A 191 1.39 -12.61 -9.99
CA MET A 191 0.95 -12.63 -11.39
C MET A 191 1.99 -13.35 -12.25
N ALA A 192 1.59 -14.45 -12.89
CA ALA A 192 2.39 -15.15 -13.87
C ALA A 192 2.33 -14.47 -15.24
N ALA A 193 1.13 -14.09 -15.67
CA ALA A 193 0.90 -13.40 -16.93
C ALA A 193 -0.14 -12.30 -16.76
N GLY A 194 0.18 -11.10 -17.24
CA GLY A 194 -0.74 -9.99 -17.41
C GLY A 194 -0.77 -9.56 -18.85
N PHE A 195 -1.94 -9.30 -19.39
CA PHE A 195 -2.15 -8.82 -20.76
C PHE A 195 -3.27 -7.79 -20.77
N GLY A 196 -3.51 -7.11 -21.90
CA GLY A 196 -4.42 -5.97 -21.96
C GLY A 196 -5.83 -6.21 -21.41
N GLU A 197 -6.32 -7.45 -21.47
CA GLU A 197 -7.69 -7.79 -21.10
C GLU A 197 -7.78 -8.56 -19.76
N GLY A 198 -6.66 -9.01 -19.17
CA GLY A 198 -6.75 -9.84 -17.99
C GLY A 198 -5.41 -10.23 -17.36
N TYR A 199 -5.48 -11.09 -16.35
CA TYR A 199 -4.32 -11.59 -15.64
C TYR A 199 -4.54 -12.99 -15.09
N PHE A 200 -3.43 -13.72 -14.94
CA PHE A 200 -3.37 -15.11 -14.50
C PHE A 200 -2.22 -15.30 -13.52
N GLY A 201 -2.46 -15.98 -12.40
CA GLY A 201 -1.43 -16.20 -11.39
C GLY A 201 -1.94 -16.86 -10.13
N MET A 202 -1.19 -16.70 -9.04
CA MET A 202 -1.45 -17.33 -7.74
C MET A 202 -1.80 -16.29 -6.67
N GLN A 203 -2.71 -16.65 -5.76
CA GLN A 203 -3.06 -15.82 -4.60
C GLN A 203 -2.79 -16.55 -3.29
N TYR A 204 -2.38 -15.79 -2.28
CA TYR A 204 -2.35 -16.21 -0.89
C TYR A 204 -3.39 -15.44 -0.08
N ASN A 205 -4.59 -15.98 0.04
CA ASN A 205 -5.75 -15.28 0.61
C ASN A 205 -5.80 -15.36 2.15
N SER A 206 -5.45 -16.52 2.70
CA SER A 206 -5.46 -16.77 4.15
C SER A 206 -4.54 -17.94 4.50
N PRO A 207 -4.23 -18.19 5.77
CA PRO A 207 -3.43 -19.35 6.17
C PRO A 207 -3.96 -20.69 5.67
N THR A 208 -5.26 -20.75 5.38
CA THR A 208 -5.95 -21.97 4.92
C THR A 208 -6.42 -21.90 3.46
N GLU A 209 -6.21 -20.78 2.77
CA GLU A 209 -6.70 -20.62 1.40
C GLU A 209 -5.66 -19.99 0.47
N ARG A 210 -5.29 -20.74 -0.55
CA ARG A 210 -4.48 -20.34 -1.70
C ARG A 210 -5.24 -20.67 -2.97
N ARG A 211 -5.02 -19.89 -4.02
CA ARG A 211 -5.72 -20.02 -5.30
C ARG A 211 -4.77 -19.90 -6.47
N VAL A 212 -5.12 -20.57 -7.56
CA VAL A 212 -4.74 -20.18 -8.91
C VAL A 212 -5.94 -19.43 -9.49
N LEU A 213 -5.74 -18.20 -9.96
CA LEU A 213 -6.82 -17.29 -10.33
C LEU A 213 -6.57 -16.67 -11.70
N PHE A 214 -7.63 -16.61 -12.49
CA PHE A 214 -7.70 -15.89 -13.75
C PHE A 214 -8.86 -14.88 -13.72
N SER A 215 -8.60 -13.67 -14.21
CA SER A 215 -9.62 -12.63 -14.40
C SER A 215 -9.47 -11.98 -15.75
N VAL A 216 -10.61 -11.64 -16.38
CA VAL A 216 -10.70 -10.93 -17.66
C VAL A 216 -11.69 -9.80 -17.51
N TRP A 217 -11.27 -8.58 -17.85
CA TRP A 217 -12.17 -7.42 -17.89
C TRP A 217 -13.17 -7.51 -19.04
N SER A 218 -14.38 -7.07 -18.76
CA SER A 218 -15.35 -6.75 -19.81
C SER A 218 -14.87 -5.50 -20.57
N PRO A 219 -15.10 -5.40 -21.89
CA PRO A 219 -14.83 -4.17 -22.64
C PRO A 219 -15.82 -3.04 -22.31
N PHE A 220 -16.69 -3.20 -21.33
CA PHE A 220 -17.67 -2.21 -20.87
C PHE A 220 -17.20 -1.59 -19.55
N ASP A 221 -17.07 -0.27 -19.51
CA ASP A 221 -16.61 0.46 -18.33
C ASP A 221 -17.71 0.59 -17.28
N THR A 222 -17.69 -0.27 -16.28
CA THR A 222 -18.56 -0.24 -15.10
C THR A 222 -17.86 -0.87 -13.90
N GLN A 223 -18.27 -0.48 -12.70
CA GLN A 223 -17.81 -1.07 -11.45
C GLN A 223 -18.73 -2.19 -10.95
N ASP A 224 -19.93 -2.31 -11.51
CA ASP A 224 -20.91 -3.34 -11.17
C ASP A 224 -21.10 -4.32 -12.34
N PRO A 225 -20.76 -5.60 -12.19
CA PRO A 225 -20.89 -6.58 -13.27
C PRO A 225 -22.36 -6.77 -13.73
N ARG A 226 -23.35 -6.38 -12.93
CA ARG A 226 -24.77 -6.45 -13.30
C ARG A 226 -25.14 -5.46 -14.40
N ASP A 227 -24.38 -4.37 -14.52
CA ASP A 227 -24.60 -3.32 -15.53
C ASP A 227 -24.02 -3.66 -16.89
N ILE A 228 -23.23 -4.75 -17.01
CA ILE A 228 -22.60 -5.14 -18.27
C ILE A 228 -23.68 -5.65 -19.24
N PRO A 229 -23.83 -5.03 -20.43
CA PRO A 229 -24.70 -5.54 -21.48
C PRO A 229 -24.34 -6.98 -21.88
N GLU A 230 -25.34 -7.79 -22.27
CA GLU A 230 -25.16 -9.23 -22.57
C GLU A 230 -24.12 -9.49 -23.67
N ASP A 231 -24.06 -8.61 -24.68
CA ASP A 231 -23.09 -8.70 -25.79
C ASP A 231 -21.67 -8.30 -25.39
N LYS A 232 -21.48 -7.70 -24.21
CA LYS A 232 -20.19 -7.28 -23.63
C LYS A 232 -19.74 -8.18 -22.48
N ARG A 233 -20.55 -9.15 -22.07
CA ARG A 233 -20.22 -10.06 -20.98
C ARG A 233 -19.13 -11.03 -21.36
N VAL A 234 -18.20 -11.26 -20.42
CA VAL A 234 -17.26 -12.37 -20.50
C VAL A 234 -18.03 -13.69 -20.34
N LYS A 235 -17.86 -14.61 -21.27
CA LYS A 235 -18.56 -15.90 -21.26
C LYS A 235 -17.60 -17.04 -20.97
N MET A 236 -17.88 -17.82 -19.93
CA MET A 236 -17.15 -19.05 -19.64
C MET A 236 -17.54 -20.13 -20.64
N LEU A 237 -16.59 -20.57 -21.46
CA LEU A 237 -16.82 -21.59 -22.48
C LEU A 237 -16.58 -23.00 -21.92
N ARG A 238 -15.51 -23.16 -21.11
CA ARG A 238 -15.13 -24.43 -20.46
C ARG A 238 -14.31 -24.14 -19.21
N HIS A 239 -14.35 -25.03 -18.25
CA HIS A 239 -13.53 -24.98 -17.06
C HIS A 239 -13.09 -26.38 -16.64
N GLY A 240 -12.01 -26.47 -15.87
CA GLY A 240 -11.55 -27.69 -15.22
C GLY A 240 -12.45 -28.10 -14.05
N GLN A 241 -12.24 -29.33 -13.58
CA GLN A 241 -12.90 -29.80 -12.37
C GLN A 241 -12.53 -28.90 -11.19
N ASP A 242 -13.49 -28.65 -10.27
CA ASP A 242 -13.35 -27.84 -9.05
C ASP A 242 -12.97 -26.37 -9.28
N VAL A 243 -12.97 -25.89 -10.51
CA VAL A 243 -12.78 -24.47 -10.83
C VAL A 243 -14.07 -23.70 -10.53
N HIS A 244 -13.97 -22.71 -9.65
CA HIS A 244 -15.04 -21.77 -9.37
C HIS A 244 -15.12 -20.70 -10.46
N ILE A 245 -16.35 -20.33 -10.84
CA ILE A 245 -16.66 -19.34 -11.84
C ILE A 245 -17.44 -18.21 -11.17
N GLY A 246 -17.13 -16.98 -11.50
CA GLY A 246 -17.81 -15.80 -10.97
C GLY A 246 -17.55 -14.55 -11.79
N GLU A 247 -18.01 -13.46 -11.27
CA GLU A 247 -17.78 -12.13 -11.80
C GLU A 247 -17.10 -11.28 -10.72
N PHE A 248 -16.39 -10.23 -11.12
CA PHE A 248 -15.80 -9.25 -10.21
C PHE A 248 -16.27 -7.84 -10.57
N GLY A 249 -16.19 -6.95 -9.58
CA GLY A 249 -16.48 -5.53 -9.71
C GLY A 249 -15.56 -4.69 -8.81
N ASN A 250 -15.83 -3.38 -8.72
CA ASN A 250 -15.08 -2.38 -7.95
C ASN A 250 -13.67 -2.06 -8.46
N GLU A 251 -13.23 -2.70 -9.51
CA GLU A 251 -11.94 -2.45 -10.21
C GLU A 251 -12.11 -2.55 -11.72
N GLY A 252 -13.16 -1.90 -12.25
CA GLY A 252 -13.81 -2.34 -13.48
C GLY A 252 -14.63 -3.58 -13.19
N SER A 253 -15.14 -4.27 -14.17
CA SER A 253 -15.91 -5.49 -14.02
C SER A 253 -15.62 -6.51 -15.11
N GLY A 254 -15.86 -7.77 -14.83
CA GLY A 254 -15.60 -8.84 -15.77
C GLY A 254 -15.79 -10.24 -15.21
N GLY A 255 -15.27 -11.22 -15.94
CA GLY A 255 -15.32 -12.62 -15.54
C GLY A 255 -14.10 -13.02 -14.70
N GLN A 256 -14.33 -13.89 -13.71
CA GLN A 256 -13.31 -14.45 -12.87
C GLN A 256 -13.48 -15.96 -12.76
N SER A 257 -12.37 -16.68 -12.73
CA SER A 257 -12.35 -18.08 -12.34
C SER A 257 -11.17 -18.39 -11.44
N TYR A 258 -11.33 -19.30 -10.50
CA TYR A 258 -10.25 -19.74 -9.64
C TYR A 258 -10.38 -21.18 -9.20
N LEU A 259 -9.23 -21.82 -9.00
CA LEU A 259 -9.09 -23.11 -8.33
C LEU A 259 -8.49 -22.88 -6.95
N ARG A 260 -9.11 -23.43 -5.90
CA ARG A 260 -8.45 -23.54 -4.59
C ARG A 260 -7.37 -24.59 -4.70
N TYR A 261 -6.14 -24.15 -4.69
CA TYR A 261 -4.97 -24.98 -4.88
C TYR A 261 -3.89 -24.62 -3.85
N PRO A 262 -3.45 -25.57 -3.00
CA PRO A 262 -2.50 -25.30 -1.91
C PRO A 262 -1.07 -25.22 -2.42
N TRP A 263 -0.80 -24.31 -3.34
CA TRP A 263 0.55 -24.06 -3.83
C TRP A 263 1.48 -23.69 -2.67
N LYS A 264 2.78 -23.95 -2.82
CA LYS A 264 3.81 -23.74 -1.80
C LYS A 264 4.91 -22.82 -2.32
N ALA A 265 5.43 -21.97 -1.43
CA ALA A 265 6.67 -21.27 -1.69
C ALA A 265 7.83 -22.26 -1.90
N GLY A 266 8.84 -21.86 -2.63
CA GLY A 266 9.96 -22.71 -3.02
C GLY A 266 9.66 -23.71 -4.15
N GLN A 267 8.39 -23.91 -4.54
CA GLN A 267 8.00 -24.74 -5.68
C GLN A 267 7.77 -23.90 -6.92
N THR A 268 8.17 -24.44 -8.07
CA THR A 268 7.95 -23.84 -9.38
C THR A 268 6.63 -24.32 -9.97
N TYR A 269 5.85 -23.39 -10.49
CA TYR A 269 4.58 -23.65 -11.17
C TYR A 269 4.65 -23.11 -12.59
N SER A 270 4.18 -23.90 -13.55
CA SER A 270 4.17 -23.56 -14.97
C SER A 270 2.81 -22.96 -15.36
N PHE A 271 2.87 -21.88 -16.13
CA PHE A 271 1.68 -21.18 -16.62
C PHE A 271 1.73 -21.10 -18.14
N LEU A 272 0.71 -21.63 -18.77
CA LEU A 272 0.52 -21.54 -20.21
C LEU A 272 -0.78 -20.81 -20.53
N MET A 273 -0.67 -19.75 -21.28
CA MET A 273 -1.81 -18.95 -21.75
C MET A 273 -1.85 -18.95 -23.26
N ARG A 274 -3.05 -19.10 -23.81
CA ARG A 274 -3.35 -18.91 -25.22
C ARG A 274 -4.42 -17.86 -25.38
N VAL A 275 -4.18 -16.87 -26.20
CA VAL A 275 -5.12 -15.81 -26.52
C VAL A 275 -5.24 -15.67 -28.03
N ARG A 276 -6.47 -15.71 -28.57
CA ARG A 276 -6.70 -15.52 -30.00
C ARG A 276 -8.05 -14.87 -30.28
N PRO A 277 -8.16 -14.07 -31.36
CA PRO A 277 -9.46 -13.62 -31.85
C PRO A 277 -10.27 -14.78 -32.42
N ASP A 278 -11.59 -14.72 -32.31
CA ASP A 278 -12.51 -15.70 -32.90
C ASP A 278 -12.92 -15.34 -34.36
N GLY A 279 -12.43 -14.21 -34.86
CA GLY A 279 -12.81 -13.68 -36.18
C GLY A 279 -14.21 -13.02 -36.26
N LYS A 280 -14.90 -12.89 -35.11
CA LYS A 280 -16.24 -12.32 -34.98
C LYS A 280 -16.26 -11.12 -34.00
N GLY A 281 -15.09 -10.59 -33.63
CA GLY A 281 -14.93 -9.46 -32.72
C GLY A 281 -14.77 -9.86 -31.26
N ASN A 282 -14.59 -11.16 -30.94
CA ASN A 282 -14.31 -11.61 -29.59
C ASN A 282 -12.88 -12.17 -29.47
N THR A 283 -12.37 -12.19 -28.26
CA THR A 283 -11.10 -12.83 -27.88
C THR A 283 -11.37 -14.08 -27.07
N ILE A 284 -10.73 -15.20 -27.41
CA ILE A 284 -10.81 -16.46 -26.67
C ILE A 284 -9.52 -16.68 -25.93
N SER A 285 -9.61 -16.82 -24.60
CA SER A 285 -8.48 -17.12 -23.73
C SER A 285 -8.58 -18.53 -23.15
N LEU A 286 -7.48 -19.29 -23.20
CA LEU A 286 -7.31 -20.60 -22.57
C LEU A 286 -6.10 -20.53 -21.63
N LEU A 287 -6.26 -21.05 -20.41
CA LEU A 287 -5.26 -21.00 -19.36
C LEU A 287 -5.06 -22.36 -18.74
N LEU A 288 -3.80 -22.74 -18.58
CA LEU A 288 -3.37 -23.99 -17.95
C LEU A 288 -2.28 -23.67 -16.91
N CYS A 289 -2.38 -24.30 -15.75
CA CYS A 289 -1.37 -24.25 -14.70
C CYS A 289 -1.04 -25.67 -14.25
N SER A 290 0.24 -25.98 -14.06
CA SER A 290 0.74 -27.27 -13.57
C SER A 290 1.85 -27.10 -12.54
#